data_c86ff7aa91a94cce927d2d1fd4a0d0d2
#
_entry.id   c86ff7aa91a94cce927d2d1fd4a0d0d2
#
_cell.length_a   1.000
_cell.length_b   1.000
_cell.length_c   1.000
_cell.angle_alpha   90.00
_cell.angle_beta   90.00
_cell.angle_gamma   90.00
#
_symmetry.space_group_name_H-M   'P 1'
#
loop_
_entity.id
_entity.type
_entity.pdbx_description
1 polymer ?
#
loop_
_entity_poly.entity_id
_entity_poly.type
_entity_poly.pdbx_seq_one_letter_code
_entity_poly.pdbx_strand_id
1 'polypeptide(L)'
;ADVARGADAVIFMLPNEAALRQVLFEQGLAEGLPAGGIAIDMGTTSPAATREIGNGLAALDLHYLDAPVMGGVVFARDASLDIMVGGNAAAIERCRPLFEAMGRKLWNCGASGNAQVLKAMTNYINACALANTLEAMVIARKSGLDSSMVAEAIDTMCNGRQHPIVKKIIPHVLTREYGTGMTLQLIAKDVQIAVDSAHGVNAPVPLGEVTARIWNDACDLLGGARDQTEIVRYWEQAAGIPL
;
A
#
# COMPACT_ATOMS: atom_id res chain seq x y z
N ALA A 1 3.47 28.74 -14.75
CA ALA A 1 4.17 29.84 -14.02
C ALA A 1 3.19 30.71 -13.20
N ASP A 2 2.06 31.17 -13.78
CA ASP A 2 1.19 32.17 -13.11
C ASP A 2 0.55 31.66 -11.80
N VAL A 3 0.22 30.37 -11.70
CA VAL A 3 -0.33 29.73 -10.48
C VAL A 3 0.68 29.76 -9.32
N ALA A 4 1.96 29.75 -9.62
CA ALA A 4 3.03 29.70 -8.61
C ALA A 4 3.40 31.09 -8.05
N ARG A 5 3.04 32.16 -8.75
CA ARG A 5 3.42 33.51 -8.33
C ARG A 5 2.77 33.93 -7.01
N GLY A 6 3.61 34.16 -6.00
CA GLY A 6 3.16 34.56 -4.67
C GLY A 6 2.54 33.42 -3.85
N ALA A 7 2.62 32.17 -4.32
CA ALA A 7 2.21 31.01 -3.55
C ALA A 7 3.36 30.52 -2.66
N ASP A 8 3.09 30.23 -1.40
CA ASP A 8 4.04 29.58 -0.49
C ASP A 8 4.18 28.08 -0.79
N ALA A 9 3.12 27.46 -1.32
CA ALA A 9 3.08 26.07 -1.72
C ALA A 9 2.16 25.86 -2.92
N VAL A 10 2.51 24.90 -3.80
CA VAL A 10 1.65 24.45 -4.90
C VAL A 10 1.41 22.95 -4.77
N ILE A 11 0.15 22.55 -4.83
CA ILE A 11 -0.29 21.16 -4.75
C ILE A 11 -0.55 20.63 -6.16
N PHE A 12 -0.02 19.44 -6.44
CA PHE A 12 -0.20 18.72 -7.69
C PHE A 12 -1.04 17.46 -7.44
N MET A 13 -2.02 17.23 -8.31
CA MET A 13 -2.77 15.98 -8.41
C MET A 13 -2.81 15.59 -9.89
N LEU A 14 -1.68 15.09 -10.40
CA LEU A 14 -1.47 14.81 -11.81
C LEU A 14 -1.46 13.29 -12.06
N PRO A 15 -1.78 12.84 -13.29
CA PRO A 15 -1.98 11.42 -13.56
C PRO A 15 -0.68 10.58 -13.52
N ASN A 16 0.47 11.19 -13.73
CA ASN A 16 1.77 10.50 -13.77
C ASN A 16 2.95 11.46 -13.64
N GLU A 17 4.16 10.87 -13.49
CA GLU A 17 5.41 11.62 -13.33
C GLU A 17 5.78 12.47 -14.55
N ALA A 18 5.44 12.03 -15.77
CA ALA A 18 5.73 12.79 -16.98
C ALA A 18 4.97 14.12 -16.99
N ALA A 19 3.68 14.09 -16.66
CA ALA A 19 2.88 15.30 -16.50
C ALA A 19 3.42 16.22 -15.40
N LEU A 20 3.87 15.65 -14.28
CA LEU A 20 4.46 16.43 -13.19
C LEU A 20 5.77 17.12 -13.61
N ARG A 21 6.68 16.40 -14.28
CA ARG A 21 7.92 16.97 -14.81
C ARG A 21 7.65 18.07 -15.85
N GLN A 22 6.73 17.82 -16.75
CA GLN A 22 6.33 18.81 -17.75
C GLN A 22 5.86 20.11 -17.11
N VAL A 23 4.96 20.03 -16.13
CA VAL A 23 4.42 21.22 -15.46
C VAL A 23 5.50 21.94 -14.65
N LEU A 24 6.31 21.19 -13.90
CA LEU A 24 7.34 21.77 -13.03
C LEU A 24 8.45 22.45 -13.84
N PHE A 25 9.03 21.76 -14.83
CA PHE A 25 10.26 22.19 -15.46
C PHE A 25 10.08 22.76 -16.88
N GLU A 26 9.25 22.12 -17.72
CA GLU A 26 9.09 22.56 -19.10
C GLU A 26 8.13 23.76 -19.23
N GLN A 27 7.11 23.84 -18.38
CA GLN A 27 6.15 24.97 -18.34
C GLN A 27 6.56 26.05 -17.33
N GLY A 28 7.73 25.90 -16.67
CA GLY A 28 8.34 26.92 -15.83
C GLY A 28 7.59 27.19 -14.53
N LEU A 29 6.83 26.21 -13.99
CA LEU A 29 6.14 26.43 -12.73
C LEU A 29 7.12 26.54 -11.55
N ALA A 30 8.18 25.74 -11.55
CA ALA A 30 9.22 25.80 -10.52
C ALA A 30 9.88 27.18 -10.47
N GLU A 31 10.14 27.82 -11.61
CA GLU A 31 10.71 29.19 -11.68
C GLU A 31 9.75 30.27 -11.17
N GLY A 32 8.45 29.97 -11.13
CA GLY A 32 7.43 30.89 -10.61
C GLY A 32 7.28 30.87 -9.09
N LEU A 33 7.80 29.82 -8.41
CA LEU A 33 7.79 29.74 -6.95
C LEU A 33 8.86 30.64 -6.34
N PRO A 34 8.60 31.29 -5.21
CA PRO A 34 9.61 32.03 -4.48
C PRO A 34 10.65 31.06 -3.87
N ALA A 35 11.86 31.56 -3.59
CA ALA A 35 12.88 30.80 -2.86
C ALA A 35 12.32 30.26 -1.54
N GLY A 36 12.59 28.99 -1.24
CA GLY A 36 11.99 28.27 -0.12
C GLY A 36 10.53 27.86 -0.32
N GLY A 37 9.96 28.07 -1.52
CA GLY A 37 8.62 27.60 -1.88
C GLY A 37 8.53 26.09 -1.90
N ILE A 38 7.29 25.56 -1.79
CA ILE A 38 7.07 24.12 -1.62
C ILE A 38 6.21 23.56 -2.75
N ALA A 39 6.71 22.56 -3.45
CA ALA A 39 5.94 21.74 -4.38
C ALA A 39 5.46 20.46 -3.67
N ILE A 40 4.14 20.21 -3.64
CA ILE A 40 3.51 19.08 -2.96
C ILE A 40 2.88 18.16 -4.00
N ASP A 41 3.43 16.98 -4.22
CA ASP A 41 2.85 15.98 -5.14
C ASP A 41 1.92 15.03 -4.37
N MET A 42 0.62 15.18 -4.56
CA MET A 42 -0.40 14.29 -4.00
C MET A 42 -0.79 13.17 -4.97
N GLY A 43 -0.18 13.13 -6.16
CA GLY A 43 -0.29 12.03 -7.11
C GLY A 43 0.49 10.79 -6.69
N THR A 44 0.43 9.76 -7.53
CA THR A 44 1.23 8.54 -7.33
C THR A 44 2.35 8.52 -8.36
N THR A 45 3.58 8.63 -7.87
CA THR A 45 4.81 8.74 -8.66
C THR A 45 5.80 7.67 -8.19
N SER A 46 6.72 7.21 -9.06
CA SER A 46 7.72 6.25 -8.60
C SER A 46 8.67 6.88 -7.57
N PRO A 47 9.11 6.10 -6.55
CA PRO A 47 10.06 6.63 -5.54
C PRO A 47 11.37 7.14 -6.15
N ALA A 48 11.82 6.58 -7.27
CA ALA A 48 13.01 7.03 -7.98
C ALA A 48 12.79 8.41 -8.61
N ALA A 49 11.70 8.56 -9.40
CA ALA A 49 11.35 9.83 -10.02
C ALA A 49 11.06 10.93 -8.97
N THR A 50 10.42 10.56 -7.86
CA THR A 50 10.21 11.47 -6.73
C THR A 50 11.51 12.07 -6.21
N ARG A 51 12.52 11.22 -5.98
CA ARG A 51 13.85 11.68 -5.53
C ARG A 51 14.57 12.55 -6.58
N GLU A 52 14.47 12.18 -7.85
CA GLU A 52 15.05 12.98 -8.94
C GLU A 52 14.40 14.36 -9.06
N ILE A 53 13.06 14.43 -9.01
CA ILE A 53 12.31 15.69 -9.02
C ILE A 53 12.69 16.54 -7.81
N GLY A 54 12.73 15.92 -6.62
CA GLY A 54 13.14 16.60 -5.39
C GLY A 54 14.54 17.19 -5.46
N ASN A 55 15.50 16.46 -6.03
CA ASN A 55 16.87 16.97 -6.25
C ASN A 55 16.89 18.13 -7.26
N GLY A 56 16.10 18.04 -8.34
CA GLY A 56 15.98 19.12 -9.31
C GLY A 56 15.40 20.40 -8.71
N LEU A 57 14.38 20.29 -7.86
CA LEU A 57 13.77 21.42 -7.16
C LEU A 57 14.71 22.01 -6.07
N ALA A 58 15.45 21.16 -5.37
CA ALA A 58 16.44 21.60 -4.39
C ALA A 58 17.55 22.46 -5.02
N ALA A 59 17.95 22.16 -6.27
CA ALA A 59 18.90 22.98 -7.03
C ALA A 59 18.36 24.40 -7.36
N LEU A 60 17.05 24.60 -7.26
CA LEU A 60 16.35 25.88 -7.42
C LEU A 60 15.97 26.53 -6.08
N ASP A 61 16.54 26.07 -4.95
CA ASP A 61 16.19 26.51 -3.59
C ASP A 61 14.69 26.29 -3.26
N LEU A 62 14.10 25.21 -3.76
CA LEU A 62 12.72 24.83 -3.50
C LEU A 62 12.64 23.53 -2.70
N HIS A 63 11.56 23.35 -1.95
CA HIS A 63 11.24 22.10 -1.28
C HIS A 63 10.28 21.24 -2.11
N TYR A 64 10.45 19.93 -2.04
CA TYR A 64 9.52 18.96 -2.61
C TYR A 64 9.02 18.00 -1.53
N LEU A 65 7.70 17.82 -1.49
CA LEU A 65 7.03 16.86 -0.62
C LEU A 65 6.26 15.86 -1.49
N ASP A 66 6.55 14.58 -1.33
CA ASP A 66 5.69 13.51 -1.84
C ASP A 66 4.59 13.26 -0.80
N ALA A 67 3.34 13.52 -1.20
CA ALA A 67 2.19 13.47 -0.31
C ALA A 67 1.02 12.64 -0.87
N PRO A 68 1.27 11.40 -1.37
CA PRO A 68 0.20 10.58 -1.94
C PRO A 68 -0.89 10.26 -0.93
N VAL A 69 -2.11 10.03 -1.44
CA VAL A 69 -3.33 9.91 -0.64
C VAL A 69 -4.04 8.57 -0.82
N MET A 70 -4.83 8.19 0.20
CA MET A 70 -5.80 7.09 0.16
C MET A 70 -7.20 7.61 0.46
N GLY A 71 -8.22 6.96 -0.12
CA GLY A 71 -9.64 7.26 0.10
C GLY A 71 -10.40 7.66 -1.17
N GLY A 72 -9.70 8.11 -2.21
CA GLY A 72 -10.29 8.49 -3.48
C GLY A 72 -11.20 9.72 -3.39
N VAL A 73 -12.05 9.91 -4.40
CA VAL A 73 -12.87 11.14 -4.56
C VAL A 73 -13.85 11.35 -3.41
N VAL A 74 -14.41 10.29 -2.85
CA VAL A 74 -15.39 10.38 -1.74
C VAL A 74 -14.72 11.02 -0.52
N PHE A 75 -13.60 10.47 -0.07
CA PHE A 75 -12.86 11.01 1.08
C PHE A 75 -12.25 12.38 0.82
N ALA A 76 -11.91 12.69 -0.44
CA ALA A 76 -11.46 14.04 -0.81
C ALA A 76 -12.56 15.08 -0.61
N ARG A 77 -13.82 14.77 -0.96
CA ARG A 77 -14.97 15.66 -0.77
C ARG A 77 -15.27 15.95 0.70
N ASP A 78 -15.04 14.94 1.55
CA ASP A 78 -15.33 15.02 2.98
C ASP A 78 -14.10 15.49 3.80
N ALA A 79 -13.00 15.90 3.14
CA ALA A 79 -11.75 16.29 3.77
C ALA A 79 -11.22 15.19 4.76
N SER A 80 -11.40 13.93 4.40
CA SER A 80 -11.09 12.78 5.26
C SER A 80 -10.04 11.83 4.65
N LEU A 81 -9.19 12.33 3.75
CA LEU A 81 -8.11 11.57 3.15
C LEU A 81 -7.13 11.04 4.21
N ASP A 82 -6.60 9.85 3.99
CA ASP A 82 -5.36 9.43 4.65
C ASP A 82 -4.19 9.91 3.77
N ILE A 83 -3.34 10.78 4.32
CA ILE A 83 -2.24 11.42 3.61
C ILE A 83 -0.92 10.85 4.12
N MET A 84 -0.09 10.34 3.22
CA MET A 84 1.28 9.94 3.52
C MET A 84 2.21 11.07 3.08
N VAL A 85 3.19 11.47 3.88
CA VAL A 85 4.09 12.56 3.48
C VAL A 85 5.56 12.17 3.71
N GLY A 86 6.39 12.45 2.70
CA GLY A 86 7.84 12.33 2.75
C GLY A 86 8.51 13.61 2.28
N GLY A 87 9.70 13.90 2.81
CA GLY A 87 10.50 15.06 2.44
C GLY A 87 11.12 15.79 3.61
N ASN A 88 11.45 17.07 3.43
CA ASN A 88 12.05 17.91 4.47
C ASN A 88 11.10 18.12 5.64
N ALA A 89 11.53 17.83 6.87
CA ALA A 89 10.71 17.90 8.07
C ALA A 89 10.14 19.32 8.32
N ALA A 90 10.94 20.37 8.13
CA ALA A 90 10.48 21.75 8.31
C ALA A 90 9.43 22.14 7.26
N ALA A 91 9.57 21.70 6.01
CA ALA A 91 8.60 21.91 4.95
C ALA A 91 7.28 21.15 5.24
N ILE A 92 7.36 19.93 5.78
CA ILE A 92 6.18 19.15 6.21
C ILE A 92 5.42 19.92 7.28
N GLU A 93 6.09 20.44 8.31
CA GLU A 93 5.43 21.20 9.38
C GLU A 93 4.81 22.51 8.88
N ARG A 94 5.47 23.23 7.96
CA ARG A 94 4.89 24.41 7.31
C ARG A 94 3.60 24.09 6.55
N CYS A 95 3.53 22.92 5.93
CA CYS A 95 2.36 22.46 5.18
C CYS A 95 1.32 21.69 6.01
N ARG A 96 1.60 21.42 7.29
CA ARG A 96 0.68 20.69 8.19
C ARG A 96 -0.75 21.22 8.16
N PRO A 97 -1.02 22.54 8.25
CA PRO A 97 -2.38 23.06 8.19
C PRO A 97 -3.11 22.72 6.89
N LEU A 98 -2.40 22.64 5.75
CA LEU A 98 -2.98 22.23 4.47
C LEU A 98 -3.39 20.75 4.50
N PHE A 99 -2.53 19.87 5.03
CA PHE A 99 -2.83 18.46 5.14
C PHE A 99 -3.99 18.19 6.10
N GLU A 100 -4.05 18.89 7.24
CA GLU A 100 -5.15 18.79 8.21
C GLU A 100 -6.48 19.30 7.67
N ALA A 101 -6.46 20.25 6.75
CA ALA A 101 -7.67 20.73 6.07
C ALA A 101 -8.21 19.76 5.00
N MET A 102 -7.40 18.81 4.53
CA MET A 102 -7.75 17.86 3.47
C MET A 102 -7.92 16.41 3.96
N GLY A 103 -7.36 16.08 5.11
CA GLY A 103 -7.27 14.71 5.56
C GLY A 103 -7.54 14.51 7.04
N ARG A 104 -7.99 13.30 7.37
CA ARG A 104 -8.22 12.86 8.76
C ARG A 104 -6.95 12.36 9.46
N LYS A 105 -5.96 11.90 8.67
CA LYS A 105 -4.72 11.33 9.20
C LYS A 105 -3.54 11.66 8.31
N LEU A 106 -2.47 12.13 8.93
CA LEU A 106 -1.17 12.38 8.30
C LEU A 106 -0.15 11.35 8.78
N TRP A 107 0.46 10.63 7.84
CA TRP A 107 1.51 9.64 8.08
C TRP A 107 2.85 10.23 7.63
N ASN A 108 3.70 10.63 8.58
CA ASN A 108 5.06 11.10 8.25
C ASN A 108 5.94 9.89 7.94
N CYS A 109 6.37 9.77 6.67
CA CYS A 109 7.19 8.68 6.15
C CYS A 109 8.70 9.00 6.16
N GLY A 110 9.10 10.19 6.64
CA GLY A 110 10.49 10.59 6.70
C GLY A 110 11.04 11.11 5.38
N ALA A 111 12.09 10.48 4.85
CA ALA A 111 12.77 10.95 3.65
C ALA A 111 11.88 10.97 2.39
N SER A 112 12.23 11.84 1.44
CA SER A 112 11.56 11.94 0.13
C SER A 112 11.55 10.60 -0.61
N GLY A 113 10.40 10.26 -1.19
CA GLY A 113 10.10 9.02 -1.87
C GLY A 113 9.57 7.89 -0.96
N ASN A 114 9.69 8.02 0.36
CA ASN A 114 9.18 7.00 1.29
C ASN A 114 7.66 6.96 1.33
N ALA A 115 6.98 8.10 1.19
CA ALA A 115 5.52 8.12 1.11
C ALA A 115 5.03 7.42 -0.16
N GLN A 116 5.73 7.56 -1.27
CA GLN A 116 5.43 6.82 -2.50
C GLN A 116 5.68 5.31 -2.37
N VAL A 117 6.71 4.90 -1.62
CA VAL A 117 6.91 3.47 -1.28
C VAL A 117 5.71 2.95 -0.50
N LEU A 118 5.30 3.64 0.58
CA LEU A 118 4.14 3.23 1.38
C LEU A 118 2.87 3.19 0.54
N LYS A 119 2.66 4.19 -0.31
CA LYS A 119 1.53 4.24 -1.27
C LYS A 119 1.52 3.05 -2.22
N ALA A 120 2.68 2.72 -2.80
CA ALA A 120 2.80 1.57 -3.69
C ALA A 120 2.47 0.26 -2.95
N MET A 121 2.95 0.08 -1.72
CA MET A 121 2.66 -1.12 -0.91
C MET A 121 1.18 -1.24 -0.55
N THR A 122 0.52 -0.15 -0.15
CA THR A 122 -0.92 -0.17 0.16
C THR A 122 -1.77 -0.45 -1.07
N ASN A 123 -1.43 0.12 -2.24
CA ASN A 123 -2.11 -0.17 -3.49
C ASN A 123 -1.90 -1.62 -3.93
N TYR A 124 -0.68 -2.16 -3.79
CA TYR A 124 -0.36 -3.56 -4.09
C TYR A 124 -1.22 -4.52 -3.23
N ILE A 125 -1.27 -4.30 -1.91
CA ILE A 125 -2.08 -5.12 -1.01
C ILE A 125 -3.56 -5.08 -1.41
N ASN A 126 -4.11 -3.89 -1.69
CA ASN A 126 -5.52 -3.74 -2.09
C ASN A 126 -5.81 -4.42 -3.43
N ALA A 127 -4.91 -4.33 -4.41
CA ALA A 127 -5.06 -5.00 -5.70
C ALA A 127 -5.02 -6.53 -5.55
N CYS A 128 -4.09 -7.06 -4.77
CA CYS A 128 -4.03 -8.48 -4.46
C CYS A 128 -5.26 -8.97 -3.71
N ALA A 129 -5.72 -8.21 -2.70
CA ALA A 129 -6.92 -8.55 -1.94
C ALA A 129 -8.17 -8.60 -2.83
N LEU A 130 -8.34 -7.62 -3.73
CA LEU A 130 -9.46 -7.63 -4.67
C LEU A 130 -9.40 -8.85 -5.61
N ALA A 131 -8.23 -9.09 -6.22
CA ALA A 131 -8.05 -10.21 -7.15
C ALA A 131 -8.31 -11.56 -6.47
N ASN A 132 -7.72 -11.78 -5.29
CA ASN A 132 -7.90 -13.01 -4.50
C ASN A 132 -9.35 -13.20 -4.05
N THR A 133 -10.01 -12.13 -3.62
CA THR A 133 -11.44 -12.19 -3.22
C THR A 133 -12.32 -12.59 -4.39
N LEU A 134 -12.11 -11.99 -5.58
CA LEU A 134 -12.86 -12.32 -6.78
C LEU A 134 -12.63 -13.77 -7.23
N GLU A 135 -11.39 -14.26 -7.18
CA GLU A 135 -11.04 -15.64 -7.45
C GLU A 135 -11.82 -16.60 -6.52
N ALA A 136 -11.78 -16.34 -5.20
CA ALA A 136 -12.52 -17.13 -4.22
C ALA A 136 -14.05 -17.11 -4.45
N MET A 137 -14.60 -15.94 -4.78
CA MET A 137 -16.03 -15.81 -5.10
C MET A 137 -16.44 -16.57 -6.36
N VAL A 138 -15.58 -16.61 -7.40
CA VAL A 138 -15.84 -17.39 -8.62
C VAL A 138 -15.85 -18.88 -8.31
N ILE A 139 -14.90 -19.37 -7.51
CA ILE A 139 -14.85 -20.77 -7.06
C ILE A 139 -16.13 -21.13 -6.29
N ALA A 140 -16.52 -20.30 -5.31
CA ALA A 140 -17.73 -20.50 -4.52
C ALA A 140 -18.99 -20.52 -5.40
N ARG A 141 -19.10 -19.61 -6.37
CA ARG A 141 -20.22 -19.55 -7.32
C ARG A 141 -20.30 -20.82 -8.19
N LYS A 142 -19.16 -21.29 -8.69
CA LYS A 142 -19.10 -22.54 -9.48
C LYS A 142 -19.43 -23.77 -8.64
N SER A 143 -19.18 -23.71 -7.33
CA SER A 143 -19.57 -24.73 -6.36
C SER A 143 -21.06 -24.65 -5.95
N GLY A 144 -21.85 -23.72 -6.51
CA GLY A 144 -23.29 -23.60 -6.29
C GLY A 144 -23.70 -22.61 -5.19
N LEU A 145 -22.77 -21.88 -4.58
CA LEU A 145 -23.09 -20.90 -3.55
C LEU A 145 -23.64 -19.59 -4.15
N ASP A 146 -24.51 -18.92 -3.40
CA ASP A 146 -25.02 -17.59 -3.77
C ASP A 146 -23.95 -16.52 -3.57
N SER A 147 -23.73 -15.65 -4.57
CA SER A 147 -22.66 -14.65 -4.55
C SER A 147 -22.86 -13.58 -3.48
N SER A 148 -24.10 -13.19 -3.17
CA SER A 148 -24.39 -12.17 -2.14
C SER A 148 -24.10 -12.72 -0.75
N MET A 149 -24.52 -13.95 -0.48
CA MET A 149 -24.22 -14.65 0.78
C MET A 149 -22.69 -14.84 0.96
N VAL A 150 -21.96 -15.21 -0.10
CA VAL A 150 -20.51 -15.36 -0.05
C VAL A 150 -19.83 -14.03 0.24
N ALA A 151 -20.27 -12.93 -0.37
CA ALA A 151 -19.72 -11.60 -0.11
C ALA A 151 -19.91 -11.17 1.35
N GLU A 152 -21.12 -11.37 1.92
CA GLU A 152 -21.41 -11.08 3.32
C GLU A 152 -20.56 -11.94 4.27
N ALA A 153 -20.42 -13.23 3.97
CA ALA A 153 -19.59 -14.15 4.74
C ALA A 153 -18.11 -13.73 4.75
N ILE A 154 -17.56 -13.40 3.58
CA ILE A 154 -16.15 -12.93 3.47
C ILE A 154 -15.97 -11.63 4.24
N ASP A 155 -16.88 -10.66 4.13
CA ASP A 155 -16.78 -9.40 4.88
C ASP A 155 -16.74 -9.65 6.40
N THR A 156 -17.59 -10.53 6.91
CA THR A 156 -17.67 -10.88 8.33
C THR A 156 -16.44 -11.67 8.80
N MET A 157 -15.96 -12.64 8.01
CA MET A 157 -14.96 -13.62 8.44
C MET A 157 -13.51 -13.19 8.14
N CYS A 158 -13.28 -12.29 7.18
CA CYS A 158 -11.94 -11.91 6.73
C CYS A 158 -11.57 -10.47 7.04
N ASN A 159 -12.53 -9.59 7.34
CA ASN A 159 -12.30 -8.18 7.61
C ASN A 159 -12.38 -7.81 9.11
N GLY A 160 -12.20 -6.54 9.42
CA GLY A 160 -12.27 -6.00 10.77
C GLY A 160 -11.30 -6.71 11.73
N ARG A 161 -11.82 -7.25 12.83
CA ARG A 161 -11.01 -7.97 13.83
C ARG A 161 -10.38 -9.27 13.34
N GLN A 162 -10.89 -9.84 12.25
CA GLN A 162 -10.36 -11.07 11.65
C GLN A 162 -9.25 -10.79 10.63
N HIS A 163 -9.10 -9.52 10.20
CA HIS A 163 -8.07 -9.16 9.24
C HIS A 163 -6.67 -9.53 9.76
N PRO A 164 -5.80 -10.12 8.92
CA PRO A 164 -4.47 -10.60 9.32
C PRO A 164 -3.61 -9.56 10.04
N ILE A 165 -3.68 -8.29 9.66
CA ILE A 165 -2.97 -7.19 10.35
C ILE A 165 -3.33 -7.15 11.84
N VAL A 166 -4.62 -7.17 12.16
CA VAL A 166 -5.13 -7.01 13.53
C VAL A 166 -4.95 -8.29 14.33
N LYS A 167 -5.23 -9.44 13.70
CA LYS A 167 -5.30 -10.73 14.40
C LYS A 167 -3.94 -11.43 14.50
N LYS A 168 -3.01 -11.16 13.59
CA LYS A 168 -1.77 -11.94 13.47
C LYS A 168 -0.51 -11.06 13.42
N ILE A 169 -0.46 -10.05 12.56
CA ILE A 169 0.79 -9.30 12.32
C ILE A 169 1.15 -8.44 13.53
N ILE A 170 0.26 -7.55 13.97
CA ILE A 170 0.54 -6.66 15.11
C ILE A 170 0.83 -7.46 16.39
N PRO A 171 -0.03 -8.42 16.82
CA PRO A 171 0.16 -9.10 18.10
C PRO A 171 1.22 -10.19 18.10
N HIS A 172 1.59 -10.77 16.94
CA HIS A 172 2.47 -11.93 16.92
C HIS A 172 3.73 -11.74 16.06
N VAL A 173 3.59 -11.18 14.85
CA VAL A 173 4.76 -11.01 13.97
C VAL A 173 5.67 -9.89 14.48
N LEU A 174 5.11 -8.72 14.77
CA LEU A 174 5.89 -7.55 15.22
C LEU A 174 6.45 -7.72 16.63
N THR A 175 5.78 -8.50 17.49
CA THR A 175 6.24 -8.81 18.85
C THR A 175 7.18 -10.01 18.92
N ARG A 176 7.25 -10.81 17.84
CA ARG A 176 7.94 -12.11 17.81
C ARG A 176 7.34 -13.16 18.76
N GLU A 177 6.15 -12.93 19.27
CA GLU A 177 5.42 -13.84 20.15
C GLU A 177 4.51 -14.75 19.32
N TYR A 178 5.10 -15.74 18.67
CA TYR A 178 4.40 -16.68 17.80
C TYR A 178 3.59 -17.68 18.64
N GLY A 179 2.30 -17.85 18.33
CA GLY A 179 1.45 -18.72 19.14
C GLY A 179 -0.05 -18.55 18.85
N THR A 180 -0.42 -18.48 17.57
CA THR A 180 -1.83 -18.38 17.16
C THR A 180 -2.61 -19.69 17.31
N GLY A 181 -1.92 -20.79 17.61
CA GLY A 181 -2.51 -22.12 17.71
C GLY A 181 -2.73 -22.84 16.38
N MET A 182 -2.24 -22.28 15.27
CA MET A 182 -2.33 -22.85 13.94
C MET A 182 -0.93 -22.98 13.34
N THR A 183 -0.61 -24.13 12.76
CA THR A 183 0.71 -24.38 12.19
C THR A 183 0.81 -24.04 10.72
N LEU A 184 2.05 -23.84 10.21
CA LEU A 184 2.33 -23.66 8.79
C LEU A 184 1.70 -24.78 7.95
N GLN A 185 1.89 -26.04 8.36
CA GLN A 185 1.38 -27.21 7.65
C GLN A 185 -0.16 -27.23 7.59
N LEU A 186 -0.85 -26.79 8.65
CA LEU A 186 -2.32 -26.72 8.64
C LEU A 186 -2.80 -25.69 7.64
N ILE A 187 -2.17 -24.51 7.56
CA ILE A 187 -2.52 -23.49 6.56
C ILE A 187 -2.18 -24.00 5.14
N ALA A 188 -1.02 -24.57 4.92
CA ALA A 188 -0.63 -25.15 3.62
C ALA A 188 -1.68 -26.16 3.14
N LYS A 189 -2.13 -27.05 4.01
CA LYS A 189 -3.21 -28.01 3.73
C LYS A 189 -4.53 -27.28 3.39
N ASP A 190 -4.93 -26.27 4.15
CA ASP A 190 -6.20 -25.57 3.92
C ASP A 190 -6.20 -24.81 2.59
N VAL A 191 -5.07 -24.19 2.22
CA VAL A 191 -4.89 -23.56 0.92
C VAL A 191 -4.94 -24.60 -0.20
N GLN A 192 -4.31 -25.76 -0.02
CA GLN A 192 -4.36 -26.84 -1.01
C GLN A 192 -5.80 -27.35 -1.22
N ILE A 193 -6.58 -27.48 -0.15
CA ILE A 193 -8.01 -27.86 -0.27
C ILE A 193 -8.77 -26.84 -1.13
N ALA A 194 -8.50 -25.53 -0.99
CA ALA A 194 -9.15 -24.51 -1.81
C ALA A 194 -8.75 -24.64 -3.30
N VAL A 195 -7.48 -24.91 -3.60
CA VAL A 195 -6.98 -25.16 -4.96
C VAL A 195 -7.64 -26.41 -5.58
N ASP A 196 -7.66 -27.51 -4.84
CA ASP A 196 -8.26 -28.77 -5.30
C ASP A 196 -9.77 -28.60 -5.54
N SER A 197 -10.47 -27.84 -4.68
CA SER A 197 -11.87 -27.51 -4.84
C SER A 197 -12.14 -26.70 -6.10
N ALA A 198 -11.26 -25.73 -6.41
CA ALA A 198 -11.35 -24.96 -7.65
C ALA A 198 -11.18 -25.83 -8.89
N HIS A 199 -10.17 -26.70 -8.88
CA HIS A 199 -9.95 -27.66 -9.97
C HIS A 199 -11.15 -28.61 -10.13
N GLY A 200 -11.73 -29.08 -9.02
CA GLY A 200 -12.90 -29.97 -9.03
C GLY A 200 -14.15 -29.37 -9.72
N VAL A 201 -14.27 -28.03 -9.75
CA VAL A 201 -15.37 -27.33 -10.43
C VAL A 201 -14.91 -26.61 -11.71
N ASN A 202 -13.70 -26.88 -12.18
CA ASN A 202 -13.05 -26.23 -13.32
C ASN A 202 -13.05 -24.69 -13.22
N ALA A 203 -12.79 -24.15 -12.02
CA ALA A 203 -12.56 -22.72 -11.82
C ALA A 203 -11.07 -22.39 -11.97
N PRO A 204 -10.70 -21.26 -12.59
CA PRO A 204 -9.32 -20.80 -12.58
C PRO A 204 -8.91 -20.39 -11.15
N VAL A 205 -7.68 -20.75 -10.74
CA VAL A 205 -7.18 -20.49 -9.37
C VAL A 205 -5.69 -20.11 -9.34
N PRO A 206 -5.20 -19.23 -10.22
CA PRO A 206 -3.78 -18.95 -10.34
C PRO A 206 -3.16 -18.34 -9.08
N LEU A 207 -3.88 -17.52 -8.33
CA LEU A 207 -3.38 -16.95 -7.07
C LEU A 207 -3.35 -18.01 -5.95
N GLY A 208 -4.35 -18.88 -5.90
CA GLY A 208 -4.37 -20.02 -4.99
C GLY A 208 -3.17 -20.95 -5.20
N GLU A 209 -2.83 -21.29 -6.46
CA GLU A 209 -1.69 -22.12 -6.80
C GLU A 209 -0.36 -21.49 -6.35
N VAL A 210 -0.17 -20.18 -6.58
CA VAL A 210 1.00 -19.45 -6.10
C VAL A 210 1.05 -19.43 -4.57
N THR A 211 -0.10 -19.20 -3.92
CA THR A 211 -0.21 -19.18 -2.46
C THR A 211 0.12 -20.56 -1.88
N ALA A 212 -0.44 -21.64 -2.43
CA ALA A 212 -0.14 -23.00 -1.98
C ALA A 212 1.37 -23.31 -2.06
N ARG A 213 2.02 -22.93 -3.15
CA ARG A 213 3.48 -23.10 -3.30
C ARG A 213 4.25 -22.36 -2.20
N ILE A 214 3.94 -21.09 -1.95
CA ILE A 214 4.61 -20.28 -0.91
C ILE A 214 4.48 -20.92 0.47
N TRP A 215 3.29 -21.42 0.83
CA TRP A 215 3.09 -22.07 2.12
C TRP A 215 3.83 -23.43 2.22
N ASN A 216 3.88 -24.20 1.14
CA ASN A 216 4.67 -25.45 1.10
C ASN A 216 6.17 -25.18 1.20
N ASP A 217 6.70 -24.22 0.42
CA ASP A 217 8.11 -23.80 0.49
C ASP A 217 8.48 -23.32 1.89
N ALA A 218 7.57 -22.58 2.56
CA ALA A 218 7.78 -22.17 3.95
C ALA A 218 7.79 -23.37 4.93
N CYS A 219 6.94 -24.37 4.72
CA CYS A 219 6.95 -25.61 5.50
C CYS A 219 8.27 -26.36 5.34
N ASP A 220 8.78 -26.48 4.12
CA ASP A 220 10.03 -27.18 3.82
C ASP A 220 11.24 -26.43 4.42
N LEU A 221 11.23 -25.10 4.33
CA LEU A 221 12.33 -24.27 4.83
C LEU A 221 12.36 -24.17 6.36
N LEU A 222 11.21 -24.00 7.00
CA LEU A 222 11.09 -23.63 8.41
C LEU A 222 10.68 -24.80 9.32
N GLY A 223 10.05 -25.82 8.74
CA GLY A 223 9.41 -26.92 9.47
C GLY A 223 7.90 -26.67 9.69
N GLY A 224 7.08 -27.60 9.18
CA GLY A 224 5.61 -27.44 9.12
C GLY A 224 4.90 -27.34 10.49
N ALA A 225 5.54 -27.77 11.59
CA ALA A 225 4.98 -27.71 12.95
C ALA A 225 5.06 -26.31 13.59
N ARG A 226 5.76 -25.34 12.98
CA ARG A 226 5.86 -23.97 13.49
C ARG A 226 4.53 -23.24 13.36
N ASP A 227 4.36 -22.19 14.17
CA ASP A 227 3.17 -21.34 14.09
C ASP A 227 3.07 -20.66 12.71
N GLN A 228 1.85 -20.50 12.21
CA GLN A 228 1.59 -19.91 10.90
C GLN A 228 2.21 -18.51 10.74
N THR A 229 2.32 -17.74 11.81
CA THR A 229 2.88 -16.38 11.77
C THR A 229 4.38 -16.37 11.60
N GLU A 230 5.07 -17.50 11.83
CA GLU A 230 6.49 -17.66 11.52
C GLU A 230 6.79 -17.70 10.01
N ILE A 231 5.77 -17.74 9.13
CA ILE A 231 5.96 -17.54 7.68
C ILE A 231 6.69 -16.23 7.38
N VAL A 232 6.66 -15.25 8.27
CA VAL A 232 7.46 -14.02 8.13
C VAL A 232 8.93 -14.31 7.90
N ARG A 233 9.47 -15.36 8.51
CA ARG A 233 10.88 -15.77 8.39
C ARG A 233 11.23 -16.25 6.98
N TYR A 234 10.29 -16.81 6.23
CA TYR A 234 10.46 -17.14 4.81
C TYR A 234 10.77 -15.86 4.00
N TRP A 235 10.01 -14.78 4.25
CA TRP A 235 10.22 -13.51 3.59
C TRP A 235 11.48 -12.79 4.07
N GLU A 236 11.79 -12.85 5.36
CA GLU A 236 13.00 -12.26 5.96
C GLU A 236 14.26 -12.89 5.39
N GLN A 237 14.29 -14.23 5.23
CA GLN A 237 15.41 -14.92 4.61
C GLN A 237 15.56 -14.53 3.14
N ALA A 238 14.47 -14.49 2.38
CA ALA A 238 14.50 -14.12 0.99
C ALA A 238 14.96 -12.66 0.79
N ALA A 239 14.57 -11.76 1.69
CA ALA A 239 14.92 -10.34 1.64
C ALA A 239 16.27 -10.01 2.29
N GLY A 240 16.82 -10.90 3.13
CA GLY A 240 18.04 -10.69 3.89
C GLY A 240 17.91 -9.65 5.01
N ILE A 241 16.69 -9.31 5.44
CA ILE A 241 16.41 -8.34 6.52
C ILE A 241 15.30 -8.85 7.42
N PRO A 242 15.33 -8.57 8.73
CA PRO A 242 14.19 -8.80 9.62
C PRO A 242 13.09 -7.76 9.36
N LEU A 243 11.84 -8.15 9.60
CA LEU A 243 10.69 -7.26 9.51
C LEU A 243 10.55 -6.41 10.78
#